data_da83c93f35db0181833ad0483018fa65
#
_entry.id   da83c93f35db0181833ad0483018fa65
#
_cell.length_a   1.000
_cell.length_b   1.000
_cell.length_c   1.000
_cell.angle_alpha   90.00
_cell.angle_beta   90.00
_cell.angle_gamma   90.00
#
_symmetry.space_group_name_H-M   'P 1'
#
loop_
_entity.id
_entity.type
_entity.pdbx_description
1 polymer ?
#
loop_
_entity_poly.entity_id
_entity_poly.type
_entity_poly.pdbx_seq_one_letter_code
_entity_poly.pdbx_strand_id
1 'polypeptide(L)'
;MKIETVILDWAGTAVDFGCFAPVNVFLTIFEDAGVIVTLEEARKPMGMLKIDHIRTMLEMPRIKAEWHRVHGQSFTEKDVHVLYNHFETKLMESLATYTDPIQHVKTTVQQLRDAGIRIGSTTGYTDAMMEVVTKHAADKGYQPDFLVTPTQVGDKGRPYPYMIFKNMEVLGSQATKQVVKVGDTTSDIKEALNAGVWAVGVIIGSSEMGLSEEEFNALSSEEQQQIIEKTKCVFEESGAHYTIETMEELPALIETINARLNMDRQLEYK
;
A
#
# COMPACT_ATOMS: atom_id res chain seq x y z
N MET A 1 -22.82 7.52 -14.82
CA MET A 1 -21.79 7.82 -13.80
C MET A 1 -20.49 7.20 -14.27
N LYS A 2 -19.33 7.81 -14.05
CA LYS A 2 -18.03 7.24 -14.43
C LYS A 2 -17.01 7.50 -13.34
N ILE A 3 -15.92 6.74 -13.35
CA ILE A 3 -14.77 6.96 -12.46
C ILE A 3 -14.13 8.31 -12.77
N GLU A 4 -13.87 9.11 -11.77
CA GLU A 4 -13.28 10.45 -11.84
C GLU A 4 -11.93 10.54 -11.13
N THR A 5 -11.65 9.64 -10.21
CA THR A 5 -10.43 9.65 -9.40
C THR A 5 -9.94 8.24 -9.14
N VAL A 6 -8.64 8.05 -9.30
CA VAL A 6 -7.90 6.86 -8.87
C VAL A 6 -6.94 7.27 -7.77
N ILE A 7 -6.96 6.56 -6.64
CA ILE A 7 -6.08 6.78 -5.50
C ILE A 7 -5.12 5.60 -5.39
N LEU A 8 -3.84 5.85 -5.61
CA LEU A 8 -2.79 4.83 -5.56
C LEU A 8 -2.10 4.81 -4.20
N ASP A 9 -1.73 3.64 -3.72
CA ASP A 9 -0.68 3.52 -2.72
C ASP A 9 0.71 3.77 -3.35
N TRP A 10 1.75 3.82 -2.53
CA TRP A 10 3.11 4.09 -2.96
C TRP A 10 3.97 2.83 -3.05
N ALA A 11 4.54 2.38 -1.94
CA ALA A 11 5.50 1.27 -1.91
C ALA A 11 4.80 -0.07 -2.17
N GLY A 12 5.21 -0.80 -3.18
CA GLY A 12 4.56 -2.05 -3.63
C GLY A 12 3.42 -1.85 -4.63
N THR A 13 2.99 -0.58 -4.86
CA THR A 13 1.95 -0.22 -5.83
C THR A 13 2.50 0.67 -6.94
N ALA A 14 3.00 1.85 -6.58
CA ALA A 14 3.52 2.81 -7.55
C ALA A 14 5.05 2.79 -7.67
N VAL A 15 5.75 2.53 -6.57
CA VAL A 15 7.21 2.44 -6.45
C VAL A 15 7.60 1.27 -5.55
N ASP A 16 8.90 0.94 -5.47
CA ASP A 16 9.44 -0.06 -4.55
C ASP A 16 8.79 -1.44 -4.72
N PHE A 17 9.09 -2.10 -5.84
CA PHE A 17 8.61 -3.45 -6.14
C PHE A 17 8.85 -4.40 -4.96
N GLY A 18 7.79 -5.04 -4.44
CA GLY A 18 7.83 -5.92 -3.28
C GLY A 18 7.87 -5.20 -1.92
N CYS A 19 7.84 -3.86 -1.89
CA CYS A 19 7.83 -3.05 -0.67
C CYS A 19 9.00 -3.39 0.28
N PHE A 20 10.23 -3.42 -0.26
CA PHE A 20 11.43 -3.84 0.49
C PHE A 20 12.03 -2.74 1.36
N ALA A 21 11.83 -1.46 1.05
CA ALA A 21 12.35 -0.37 1.88
C ALA A 21 12.01 -0.53 3.36
N PRO A 22 10.74 -0.62 3.77
CA PRO A 22 10.40 -0.76 5.17
C PRO A 22 10.67 -2.17 5.72
N VAL A 23 10.52 -3.23 4.91
CA VAL A 23 10.71 -4.62 5.36
C VAL A 23 12.10 -4.84 5.88
N ASN A 24 13.13 -4.46 5.11
CA ASN A 24 14.53 -4.62 5.51
C ASN A 24 14.86 -3.86 6.79
N VAL A 25 14.26 -2.67 6.96
CA VAL A 25 14.46 -1.88 8.18
C VAL A 25 13.78 -2.53 9.38
N PHE A 26 12.58 -3.10 9.24
CA PHE A 26 11.94 -3.86 10.34
C PHE A 26 12.81 -5.03 10.79
N LEU A 27 13.33 -5.82 9.85
CA LEU A 27 14.23 -6.92 10.21
C LEU A 27 15.43 -6.42 11.02
N THR A 28 16.07 -5.35 10.56
CA THR A 28 17.26 -4.78 11.17
C THR A 28 17.01 -4.25 12.59
N ILE A 29 15.94 -3.48 12.81
CA ILE A 29 15.68 -2.88 14.12
C ILE A 29 15.32 -3.92 15.20
N PHE A 30 14.63 -5.00 14.80
CA PHE A 30 14.34 -6.10 15.70
C PHE A 30 15.60 -6.94 16.00
N GLU A 31 16.44 -7.19 14.99
CA GLU A 31 17.73 -7.84 15.16
C GLU A 31 18.65 -7.04 16.11
N ASP A 32 18.75 -5.73 15.90
CA ASP A 32 19.51 -4.81 16.78
C ASP A 32 18.98 -4.81 18.22
N ALA A 33 17.68 -5.09 18.42
CA ALA A 33 17.07 -5.30 19.73
C ALA A 33 17.26 -6.75 20.27
N GLY A 34 17.97 -7.62 19.55
CA GLY A 34 18.21 -9.02 19.93
C GLY A 34 17.03 -9.95 19.65
N VAL A 35 16.02 -9.52 18.90
CA VAL A 35 14.81 -10.28 18.57
C VAL A 35 14.77 -10.59 17.10
N ILE A 36 15.03 -11.83 16.70
CA ILE A 36 14.97 -12.23 15.32
C ILE A 36 13.52 -12.39 14.87
N VAL A 37 13.13 -11.66 13.83
CA VAL A 37 11.81 -11.74 13.20
C VAL A 37 11.94 -12.26 11.76
N THR A 38 10.87 -12.89 11.26
CA THR A 38 10.85 -13.42 9.88
C THR A 38 10.31 -12.37 8.89
N LEU A 39 10.62 -12.56 7.61
CA LEU A 39 10.03 -11.74 6.53
C LEU A 39 8.50 -11.75 6.56
N GLU A 40 7.89 -12.93 6.80
CA GLU A 40 6.44 -13.08 6.89
C GLU A 40 5.87 -12.26 8.06
N GLU A 41 6.50 -12.30 9.24
CA GLU A 41 6.08 -11.50 10.39
C GLU A 41 6.24 -10.00 10.14
N ALA A 42 7.34 -9.58 9.50
CA ALA A 42 7.56 -8.19 9.15
C ALA A 42 6.55 -7.68 8.10
N ARG A 43 6.07 -8.53 7.18
CA ARG A 43 5.11 -8.17 6.14
C ARG A 43 3.66 -8.14 6.62
N LYS A 44 3.31 -8.94 7.63
CA LYS A 44 1.91 -9.12 8.05
C LYS A 44 1.16 -7.83 8.38
N PRO A 45 1.73 -6.81 9.09
CA PRO A 45 1.07 -5.52 9.33
C PRO A 45 1.37 -4.46 8.25
N MET A 46 1.84 -4.84 7.06
CA MET A 46 2.23 -3.87 6.03
C MET A 46 1.05 -2.96 5.64
N GLY A 47 1.37 -1.75 5.19
CA GLY A 47 0.38 -0.73 4.86
C GLY A 47 -0.15 0.09 6.04
N MET A 48 0.08 -0.32 7.28
CA MET A 48 -0.28 0.44 8.49
C MET A 48 0.68 1.61 8.74
N LEU A 49 0.27 2.56 9.60
CA LEU A 49 1.19 3.56 10.18
C LEU A 49 2.37 2.85 10.88
N LYS A 50 3.58 3.31 10.65
CA LYS A 50 4.79 2.54 11.00
C LYS A 50 4.95 2.27 12.49
N ILE A 51 4.53 3.18 13.35
CA ILE A 51 4.52 2.96 14.81
C ILE A 51 3.52 1.87 15.22
N ASP A 52 2.35 1.83 14.58
CA ASP A 52 1.32 0.80 14.82
C ASP A 52 1.76 -0.55 14.25
N HIS A 53 2.49 -0.55 13.14
CA HIS A 53 3.12 -1.74 12.59
C HIS A 53 4.08 -2.38 13.59
N ILE A 54 5.00 -1.61 14.18
CA ILE A 54 5.95 -2.08 15.19
C ILE A 54 5.20 -2.64 16.42
N ARG A 55 4.18 -1.90 16.90
CA ARG A 55 3.34 -2.35 18.01
C ARG A 55 2.68 -3.70 17.70
N THR A 56 2.08 -3.82 16.51
CA THR A 56 1.46 -5.06 16.05
C THR A 56 2.45 -6.21 15.97
N MET A 57 3.66 -5.98 15.48
CA MET A 57 4.71 -7.01 15.48
C MET A 57 5.06 -7.48 16.89
N LEU A 58 5.26 -6.55 17.82
CA LEU A 58 5.57 -6.87 19.24
C LEU A 58 4.44 -7.63 19.94
N GLU A 59 3.19 -7.46 19.50
CA GLU A 59 2.03 -8.19 20.02
C GLU A 59 1.89 -9.60 19.46
N MET A 60 2.57 -9.95 18.37
CA MET A 60 2.56 -11.31 17.83
C MET A 60 3.08 -12.32 18.87
N PRO A 61 2.39 -13.44 19.09
CA PRO A 61 2.71 -14.35 20.22
C PRO A 61 4.17 -14.79 20.26
N ARG A 62 4.76 -15.13 19.11
CA ARG A 62 6.15 -15.57 19.02
C ARG A 62 7.12 -14.41 19.32
N ILE A 63 6.93 -13.25 18.71
CA ILE A 63 7.79 -12.07 18.91
C ILE A 63 7.69 -11.59 20.37
N LYS A 64 6.47 -11.54 20.93
CA LYS A 64 6.23 -11.19 22.33
C LYS A 64 6.95 -12.12 23.30
N ALA A 65 6.91 -13.43 23.05
CA ALA A 65 7.62 -14.42 23.87
C ALA A 65 9.14 -14.26 23.74
N GLU A 66 9.64 -14.04 22.52
CA GLU A 66 11.07 -13.84 22.27
C GLU A 66 11.57 -12.53 22.90
N TRP A 67 10.80 -11.44 22.81
CA TRP A 67 11.10 -10.20 23.52
C TRP A 67 11.25 -10.41 25.02
N HIS A 68 10.28 -11.11 25.63
CA HIS A 68 10.35 -11.42 27.06
C HIS A 68 11.58 -12.27 27.40
N ARG A 69 11.93 -13.23 26.56
CA ARG A 69 13.13 -14.08 26.75
C ARG A 69 14.42 -13.26 26.73
N VAL A 70 14.53 -12.31 25.80
CA VAL A 70 15.74 -11.49 25.60
C VAL A 70 15.85 -10.39 26.66
N HIS A 71 14.78 -9.71 26.98
CA HIS A 71 14.78 -8.51 27.84
C HIS A 71 14.36 -8.80 29.30
N GLY A 72 13.91 -10.03 29.63
CA GLY A 72 13.45 -10.42 30.95
C GLY A 72 12.13 -9.80 31.40
N GLN A 73 11.45 -9.03 30.52
CA GLN A 73 10.19 -8.35 30.79
C GLN A 73 9.36 -8.19 29.53
N SER A 74 8.06 -7.91 29.67
CA SER A 74 7.21 -7.57 28.56
C SER A 74 7.60 -6.22 27.95
N PHE A 75 7.36 -6.05 26.64
CA PHE A 75 7.56 -4.76 26.00
C PHE A 75 6.57 -3.70 26.53
N THR A 76 6.95 -2.46 26.41
CA THR A 76 6.18 -1.27 26.83
C THR A 76 6.05 -0.31 25.65
N GLU A 77 5.18 0.70 25.76
CA GLU A 77 5.09 1.76 24.75
C GLU A 77 6.42 2.52 24.58
N LYS A 78 7.25 2.59 25.60
CA LYS A 78 8.60 3.17 25.49
C LYS A 78 9.47 2.36 24.52
N ASP A 79 9.36 1.04 24.55
CA ASP A 79 10.12 0.17 23.65
C ASP A 79 9.60 0.31 22.19
N VAL A 80 8.29 0.45 22.01
CA VAL A 80 7.70 0.76 20.69
C VAL A 80 8.29 2.05 20.14
N HIS A 81 8.35 3.12 20.93
CA HIS A 81 8.93 4.40 20.50
C HIS A 81 10.42 4.34 20.22
N VAL A 82 11.19 3.56 21.00
CA VAL A 82 12.63 3.36 20.76
C VAL A 82 12.84 2.67 19.41
N LEU A 83 12.12 1.59 19.14
CA LEU A 83 12.18 0.87 17.86
C LEU A 83 11.72 1.77 16.69
N TYR A 84 10.67 2.56 16.89
CA TYR A 84 10.17 3.47 15.88
C TYR A 84 11.19 4.57 15.51
N ASN A 85 11.81 5.21 16.48
CA ASN A 85 12.85 6.22 16.23
C ASN A 85 14.05 5.62 15.48
N HIS A 86 14.42 4.39 15.81
CA HIS A 86 15.48 3.67 15.11
C HIS A 86 15.05 3.32 13.66
N PHE A 87 13.80 2.89 13.49
CA PHE A 87 13.20 2.62 12.19
C PHE A 87 13.23 3.87 11.30
N GLU A 88 12.74 5.01 11.81
CA GLU A 88 12.74 6.28 11.06
C GLU A 88 14.14 6.65 10.57
N THR A 89 15.13 6.60 11.45
CA THR A 89 16.52 6.93 11.12
C THR A 89 17.05 6.03 10.01
N LYS A 90 16.93 4.71 10.15
CA LYS A 90 17.43 3.74 9.17
C LYS A 90 16.67 3.82 7.84
N LEU A 91 15.36 4.01 7.88
CA LEU A 91 14.56 4.11 6.66
C LEU A 91 14.96 5.35 5.86
N MET A 92 15.12 6.51 6.50
CA MET A 92 15.52 7.75 5.83
C MET A 92 16.87 7.64 5.10
N GLU A 93 17.80 6.83 5.62
CA GLU A 93 19.11 6.60 5.00
C GLU A 93 19.01 5.86 3.64
N SER A 94 18.01 4.98 3.48
CA SER A 94 17.88 4.12 2.30
C SER A 94 16.71 4.49 1.38
N LEU A 95 15.77 5.30 1.85
CA LEU A 95 14.48 5.52 1.22
C LEU A 95 14.58 6.03 -0.23
N ALA A 96 15.56 6.87 -0.53
CA ALA A 96 15.77 7.41 -1.86
C ALA A 96 16.10 6.32 -2.92
N THR A 97 16.62 5.18 -2.51
CA THR A 97 16.96 4.07 -3.43
C THR A 97 15.73 3.23 -3.82
N TYR A 98 14.62 3.35 -3.09
CA TYR A 98 13.38 2.59 -3.29
C TYR A 98 12.27 3.45 -3.91
N THR A 99 12.61 4.27 -4.90
CA THR A 99 11.68 5.23 -5.52
C THR A 99 11.50 5.02 -7.01
N ASP A 100 12.01 3.90 -7.56
CA ASP A 100 11.79 3.55 -8.94
C ASP A 100 10.33 3.18 -9.17
N PRO A 101 9.65 3.83 -10.15
CA PRO A 101 8.29 3.45 -10.49
C PRO A 101 8.23 2.00 -10.99
N ILE A 102 7.30 1.24 -10.44
CA ILE A 102 7.01 -0.13 -10.89
C ILE A 102 6.59 -0.10 -12.36
N GLN A 103 6.88 -1.17 -13.08
CA GLN A 103 6.54 -1.29 -14.50
C GLN A 103 5.07 -0.93 -14.76
N HIS A 104 4.81 -0.28 -15.88
CA HIS A 104 3.49 0.22 -16.34
C HIS A 104 2.88 1.39 -15.54
N VAL A 105 3.34 1.72 -14.33
CA VAL A 105 2.76 2.81 -13.52
C VAL A 105 2.73 4.14 -14.26
N LYS A 106 3.84 4.55 -14.86
CA LYS A 106 3.94 5.85 -15.55
C LYS A 106 3.01 5.92 -16.77
N THR A 107 2.99 4.88 -17.59
CA THR A 107 2.13 4.81 -18.78
C THR A 107 0.66 4.77 -18.40
N THR A 108 0.29 3.99 -17.40
CA THR A 108 -1.08 3.89 -16.88
C THR A 108 -1.56 5.22 -16.30
N VAL A 109 -0.75 5.88 -15.47
CA VAL A 109 -1.09 7.20 -14.91
C VAL A 109 -1.32 8.23 -16.03
N GLN A 110 -0.49 8.23 -17.08
CA GLN A 110 -0.69 9.12 -18.22
C GLN A 110 -1.98 8.80 -18.97
N GLN A 111 -2.28 7.54 -19.26
CA GLN A 111 -3.53 7.13 -19.90
C GLN A 111 -4.77 7.55 -19.11
N LEU A 112 -4.73 7.40 -17.77
CA LEU A 112 -5.82 7.82 -16.90
C LEU A 112 -6.04 9.34 -16.95
N ARG A 113 -4.94 10.13 -16.93
CA ARG A 113 -5.00 11.59 -17.06
C ARG A 113 -5.55 12.02 -18.40
N ASP A 114 -5.15 11.37 -19.47
CA ASP A 114 -5.66 11.64 -20.84
C ASP A 114 -7.17 11.34 -20.95
N ALA A 115 -7.67 10.39 -20.13
CA ALA A 115 -9.10 10.12 -19.98
C ALA A 115 -9.83 11.08 -19.01
N GLY A 116 -9.11 12.07 -18.44
CA GLY A 116 -9.65 13.06 -17.51
C GLY A 116 -9.83 12.57 -16.08
N ILE A 117 -9.14 11.48 -15.69
CA ILE A 117 -9.15 10.90 -14.34
C ILE A 117 -8.03 11.53 -13.52
N ARG A 118 -8.36 11.98 -12.33
CA ARG A 118 -7.39 12.57 -11.37
C ARG A 118 -6.70 11.47 -10.56
N ILE A 119 -5.43 11.69 -10.24
CA ILE A 119 -4.59 10.73 -9.53
C ILE A 119 -4.30 11.24 -8.13
N GLY A 120 -4.96 10.63 -7.14
CA GLY A 120 -4.64 10.82 -5.73
C GLY A 120 -3.66 9.77 -5.22
N SER A 121 -3.19 9.95 -4.00
CA SER A 121 -2.42 8.91 -3.33
C SER A 121 -2.58 8.93 -1.81
N THR A 122 -2.42 7.75 -1.20
CA THR A 122 -2.32 7.55 0.25
C THR A 122 -1.11 6.68 0.56
N THR A 123 -0.61 6.74 1.77
CA THR A 123 0.59 6.02 2.18
C THR A 123 0.56 5.69 3.68
N GLY A 124 1.34 4.72 4.10
CA GLY A 124 1.66 4.48 5.51
C GLY A 124 2.90 5.24 6.00
N TYR A 125 3.53 6.05 5.14
CA TYR A 125 4.68 6.88 5.47
C TYR A 125 4.26 8.23 6.05
N THR A 126 5.17 8.84 6.85
CA THR A 126 5.00 10.21 7.39
C THR A 126 5.30 11.27 6.33
N ASP A 127 4.95 12.54 6.62
CA ASP A 127 5.29 13.66 5.74
C ASP A 127 6.79 13.74 5.47
N ALA A 128 7.65 13.58 6.48
CA ALA A 128 9.10 13.62 6.32
C ALA A 128 9.64 12.52 5.40
N MET A 129 9.11 11.31 5.49
CA MET A 129 9.46 10.21 4.59
C MET A 129 9.00 10.52 3.17
N MET A 130 7.80 11.07 3.01
CA MET A 130 7.24 11.37 1.70
C MET A 130 7.91 12.55 0.99
N GLU A 131 8.50 13.49 1.71
CA GLU A 131 9.35 14.53 1.10
C GLU A 131 10.52 13.91 0.30
N VAL A 132 11.13 12.84 0.80
CA VAL A 132 12.19 12.13 0.08
C VAL A 132 11.61 11.34 -1.09
N VAL A 133 10.57 10.53 -0.84
CA VAL A 133 10.00 9.62 -1.85
C VAL A 133 9.43 10.39 -3.04
N THR A 134 8.61 11.43 -2.78
CA THR A 134 7.95 12.19 -3.84
C THR A 134 8.94 12.91 -4.73
N LYS A 135 9.99 13.51 -4.14
CA LYS A 135 11.04 14.17 -4.90
C LYS A 135 11.73 13.23 -5.87
N HIS A 136 12.23 12.09 -5.37
CA HIS A 136 12.96 11.14 -6.19
C HIS A 136 12.06 10.39 -7.20
N ALA A 137 10.81 10.11 -6.84
CA ALA A 137 9.84 9.51 -7.77
C ALA A 137 9.47 10.48 -8.90
N ALA A 138 9.32 11.78 -8.60
CA ALA A 138 9.06 12.82 -9.60
C ALA A 138 10.22 12.95 -10.60
N ASP A 139 11.46 12.92 -10.14
CA ASP A 139 12.67 12.90 -10.99
C ASP A 139 12.68 11.69 -11.94
N LYS A 140 12.03 10.58 -11.54
CA LYS A 140 11.88 9.36 -12.32
C LYS A 140 10.57 9.29 -13.13
N GLY A 141 9.73 10.34 -13.07
CA GLY A 141 8.54 10.53 -13.89
C GLY A 141 7.23 10.05 -13.27
N TYR A 142 7.17 9.81 -11.93
CA TYR A 142 5.93 9.52 -11.23
C TYR A 142 5.60 10.61 -10.21
N GLN A 143 4.45 11.25 -10.40
CA GLN A 143 3.90 12.25 -9.48
C GLN A 143 2.37 12.20 -9.50
N PRO A 144 1.68 11.94 -8.38
CA PRO A 144 0.24 12.07 -8.28
C PRO A 144 -0.18 13.55 -8.24
N ASP A 145 -1.47 13.82 -8.47
CA ASP A 145 -2.02 15.18 -8.40
C ASP A 145 -2.20 15.63 -6.95
N PHE A 146 -2.39 14.69 -6.03
CA PHE A 146 -2.46 14.94 -4.60
C PHE A 146 -1.99 13.73 -3.78
N LEU A 147 -1.35 14.01 -2.64
CA LEU A 147 -0.88 13.01 -1.67
C LEU A 147 -1.45 13.33 -0.29
N VAL A 148 -1.95 12.31 0.40
CA VAL A 148 -2.32 12.39 1.82
C VAL A 148 -1.56 11.36 2.64
N THR A 149 -0.93 11.82 3.70
CA THR A 149 -0.24 10.99 4.70
C THR A 149 -1.10 10.86 5.96
N PRO A 150 -0.81 9.89 6.84
CA PRO A 150 -1.47 9.79 8.15
C PRO A 150 -1.34 11.07 8.98
N THR A 151 -0.21 11.76 8.92
CA THR A 151 0.06 13.00 9.64
C THR A 151 -0.98 14.08 9.32
N GLN A 152 -1.41 14.18 8.06
CA GLN A 152 -2.39 15.17 7.59
C GLN A 152 -3.84 14.87 8.01
N VAL A 153 -4.09 13.72 8.60
CA VAL A 153 -5.41 13.28 9.10
C VAL A 153 -5.38 12.91 10.59
N GLY A 154 -4.44 13.54 11.34
CA GLY A 154 -4.31 13.35 12.80
C GLY A 154 -3.88 11.94 13.19
N ASP A 155 -2.93 11.39 12.45
CA ASP A 155 -2.35 10.05 12.60
C ASP A 155 -3.36 8.89 12.49
N LYS A 156 -4.54 9.18 11.93
CA LYS A 156 -5.57 8.19 11.65
C LYS A 156 -5.41 7.62 10.23
N GLY A 157 -4.27 6.96 10.01
CA GLY A 157 -3.98 6.21 8.78
C GLY A 157 -4.88 4.97 8.62
N ARG A 158 -4.51 4.10 7.69
CA ARG A 158 -5.23 2.84 7.44
C ARG A 158 -5.42 2.02 8.71
N PRO A 159 -6.55 1.37 8.90
CA PRO A 159 -7.66 1.16 7.94
C PRO A 159 -8.72 2.28 7.95
N TYR A 160 -8.49 3.42 8.61
CA TYR A 160 -9.44 4.52 8.61
C TYR A 160 -9.55 5.17 7.22
N PRO A 161 -10.73 5.65 6.81
CA PRO A 161 -10.97 6.16 5.45
C PRO A 161 -10.52 7.61 5.23
N TYR A 162 -9.95 8.27 6.22
CA TYR A 162 -9.76 9.71 6.23
C TYR A 162 -8.80 10.22 5.15
N MET A 163 -7.76 9.46 4.81
CA MET A 163 -6.85 9.84 3.74
C MET A 163 -7.54 9.78 2.36
N ILE A 164 -8.42 8.81 2.15
CA ILE A 164 -9.25 8.72 0.93
C ILE A 164 -10.22 9.90 0.87
N PHE A 165 -10.93 10.21 1.97
CA PHE A 165 -11.86 11.34 2.01
C PHE A 165 -11.16 12.68 1.77
N LYS A 166 -9.96 12.86 2.29
CA LYS A 166 -9.16 14.06 2.05
C LYS A 166 -8.73 14.19 0.58
N ASN A 167 -8.33 13.08 -0.06
CA ASN A 167 -8.10 13.03 -1.51
C ASN A 167 -9.36 13.43 -2.28
N MET A 168 -10.51 12.86 -1.93
CA MET A 168 -11.80 13.15 -2.59
C MET A 168 -12.17 14.63 -2.47
N GLU A 169 -12.00 15.22 -1.28
CA GLU A 169 -12.27 16.64 -1.04
C GLU A 169 -11.42 17.53 -1.96
N VAL A 170 -10.11 17.34 -1.94
CA VAL A 170 -9.16 18.19 -2.67
C VAL A 170 -9.27 17.97 -4.19
N LEU A 171 -9.42 16.73 -4.63
CA LEU A 171 -9.55 16.40 -6.04
C LEU A 171 -10.98 16.65 -6.57
N GLY A 172 -11.93 17.02 -5.72
CA GLY A 172 -13.30 17.34 -6.12
C GLY A 172 -14.12 16.14 -6.58
N SER A 173 -13.87 14.95 -6.03
CA SER A 173 -14.68 13.76 -6.32
C SER A 173 -16.05 13.87 -5.67
N GLN A 174 -17.12 13.66 -6.47
CA GLN A 174 -18.50 13.93 -6.00
C GLN A 174 -19.13 12.77 -5.24
N ALA A 175 -18.71 11.53 -5.52
CA ALA A 175 -19.27 10.34 -4.90
C ALA A 175 -18.21 9.24 -4.73
N THR A 176 -18.33 8.46 -3.66
CA THR A 176 -17.41 7.33 -3.40
C THR A 176 -17.44 6.29 -4.51
N LYS A 177 -18.59 6.07 -5.14
CA LYS A 177 -18.75 5.17 -6.29
C LYS A 177 -17.95 5.60 -7.55
N GLN A 178 -17.46 6.85 -7.59
CA GLN A 178 -16.65 7.39 -8.69
C GLN A 178 -15.13 7.34 -8.39
N VAL A 179 -14.75 6.69 -7.31
CA VAL A 179 -13.36 6.61 -6.84
C VAL A 179 -12.91 5.16 -6.77
N VAL A 180 -11.72 4.90 -7.30
CA VAL A 180 -11.02 3.62 -7.19
C VAL A 180 -9.80 3.80 -6.31
N LYS A 181 -9.62 2.95 -5.30
CA LYS A 181 -8.39 2.82 -4.54
C LYS A 181 -7.66 1.56 -5.02
N VAL A 182 -6.40 1.73 -5.40
CA VAL A 182 -5.50 0.63 -5.76
C VAL A 182 -4.40 0.54 -4.72
N GLY A 183 -4.12 -0.65 -4.24
CA GLY A 183 -3.06 -0.89 -3.28
C GLY A 183 -2.55 -2.33 -3.33
N ASP A 184 -1.49 -2.57 -2.59
CA ASP A 184 -0.69 -3.79 -2.60
C ASP A 184 -0.79 -4.59 -1.30
N THR A 185 -1.63 -4.12 -0.34
CA THR A 185 -1.81 -4.74 0.98
C THR A 185 -3.28 -4.92 1.35
N THR A 186 -3.55 -5.85 2.27
CA THR A 186 -4.88 -6.01 2.87
C THR A 186 -5.32 -4.75 3.64
N SER A 187 -4.38 -3.92 4.10
CA SER A 187 -4.67 -2.63 4.74
C SER A 187 -5.24 -1.60 3.76
N ASP A 188 -4.79 -1.60 2.48
CA ASP A 188 -5.35 -0.78 1.41
C ASP A 188 -6.79 -1.17 1.09
N ILE A 189 -7.03 -2.48 1.01
CA ILE A 189 -8.38 -3.00 0.75
C ILE A 189 -9.34 -2.57 1.86
N LYS A 190 -8.93 -2.71 3.13
CA LYS A 190 -9.75 -2.27 4.27
C LYS A 190 -9.99 -0.76 4.28
N GLU A 191 -8.98 0.05 3.94
CA GLU A 191 -9.13 1.50 3.79
C GLU A 191 -10.19 1.85 2.75
N ALA A 192 -10.12 1.20 1.57
CA ALA A 192 -11.07 1.40 0.47
C ALA A 192 -12.50 0.99 0.85
N LEU A 193 -12.66 -0.17 1.48
CA LEU A 193 -13.97 -0.66 1.92
C LEU A 193 -14.59 0.26 2.98
N ASN A 194 -13.79 0.72 3.94
CA ASN A 194 -14.25 1.65 4.98
C ASN A 194 -14.62 3.03 4.39
N ALA A 195 -13.99 3.43 3.28
CA ALA A 195 -14.36 4.65 2.56
C ALA A 195 -15.58 4.46 1.63
N GLY A 196 -15.98 3.22 1.34
CA GLY A 196 -17.05 2.93 0.40
C GLY A 196 -16.68 3.20 -1.05
N VAL A 197 -15.39 3.13 -1.40
CA VAL A 197 -14.87 3.26 -2.76
C VAL A 197 -14.56 1.87 -3.36
N TRP A 198 -14.25 1.80 -4.66
CA TRP A 198 -13.83 0.56 -5.28
C TRP A 198 -12.45 0.15 -4.78
N ALA A 199 -12.35 -1.06 -4.23
CA ALA A 199 -11.11 -1.64 -3.71
C ALA A 199 -10.49 -2.55 -4.76
N VAL A 200 -9.25 -2.25 -5.18
CA VAL A 200 -8.49 -3.01 -6.17
C VAL A 200 -7.15 -3.40 -5.58
N GLY A 201 -6.85 -4.70 -5.58
CA GLY A 201 -5.53 -5.23 -5.23
C GLY A 201 -4.64 -5.36 -6.47
N VAL A 202 -3.41 -4.82 -6.44
CA VAL A 202 -2.39 -5.09 -7.46
C VAL A 202 -1.48 -6.21 -6.97
N ILE A 203 -1.23 -7.21 -7.82
CA ILE A 203 -0.59 -8.48 -7.40
C ILE A 203 0.92 -8.42 -7.59
N ILE A 204 1.39 -8.23 -8.84
CA ILE A 204 2.82 -8.28 -9.17
C ILE A 204 3.51 -7.02 -8.66
N GLY A 205 4.52 -7.20 -7.83
CA GLY A 205 5.22 -6.11 -7.14
C GLY A 205 4.64 -5.76 -5.77
N SER A 206 3.58 -6.45 -5.33
CA SER A 206 2.95 -6.20 -4.04
C SER A 206 3.76 -6.71 -2.84
N SER A 207 3.53 -6.09 -1.70
CA SER A 207 3.99 -6.60 -0.40
C SER A 207 3.38 -7.96 -0.06
N GLU A 208 2.14 -8.19 -0.46
CA GLU A 208 1.46 -9.49 -0.25
C GLU A 208 2.11 -10.61 -1.06
N MET A 209 2.56 -10.34 -2.30
CA MET A 209 3.35 -11.30 -3.08
C MET A 209 4.72 -11.56 -2.43
N GLY A 210 5.36 -10.52 -1.92
CA GLY A 210 6.54 -10.60 -1.05
C GLY A 210 7.86 -10.96 -1.74
N LEU A 211 7.93 -10.93 -3.07
CA LEU A 211 9.13 -11.21 -3.87
C LEU A 211 9.73 -9.92 -4.44
N SER A 212 11.05 -9.93 -4.65
CA SER A 212 11.70 -8.95 -5.49
C SER A 212 11.40 -9.22 -6.97
N GLU A 213 11.62 -8.21 -7.82
CA GLU A 213 11.44 -8.37 -9.27
C GLU A 213 12.37 -9.45 -9.84
N GLU A 214 13.60 -9.53 -9.32
CA GLU A 214 14.57 -10.56 -9.73
C GLU A 214 14.09 -11.97 -9.32
N GLU A 215 13.63 -12.13 -8.09
CA GLU A 215 13.08 -13.40 -7.59
C GLU A 215 11.86 -13.83 -8.40
N PHE A 216 10.91 -12.92 -8.65
CA PHE A 216 9.72 -13.22 -9.43
C PHE A 216 10.07 -13.62 -10.88
N ASN A 217 10.97 -12.89 -11.53
CA ASN A 217 11.39 -13.15 -12.90
C ASN A 217 12.24 -14.44 -13.05
N ALA A 218 12.85 -14.91 -11.97
CA ALA A 218 13.60 -16.18 -11.95
C ALA A 218 12.72 -17.42 -11.85
N LEU A 219 11.44 -17.27 -11.47
CA LEU A 219 10.48 -18.37 -11.38
C LEU A 219 10.06 -18.87 -12.76
N SER A 220 9.71 -20.15 -12.83
CA SER A 220 9.00 -20.71 -13.99
C SER A 220 7.61 -20.09 -14.12
N SER A 221 7.04 -20.13 -15.32
CA SER A 221 5.68 -19.59 -15.55
C SER A 221 4.62 -20.28 -14.67
N GLU A 222 4.79 -21.55 -14.34
CA GLU A 222 3.89 -22.28 -13.44
C GLU A 222 3.99 -21.78 -12.00
N GLU A 223 5.21 -21.55 -11.50
CA GLU A 223 5.45 -20.99 -10.16
C GLU A 223 4.96 -19.55 -10.06
N GLN A 224 5.17 -18.74 -11.09
CA GLN A 224 4.62 -17.37 -11.16
C GLN A 224 3.09 -17.40 -11.03
N GLN A 225 2.43 -18.26 -11.80
CA GLN A 225 0.96 -18.39 -11.77
C GLN A 225 0.45 -18.84 -10.39
N GLN A 226 1.14 -19.77 -9.73
CA GLN A 226 0.77 -20.23 -8.38
C GLN A 226 0.86 -19.10 -7.35
N ILE A 227 1.89 -18.26 -7.43
CA ILE A 227 2.07 -17.12 -6.53
C ILE A 227 1.04 -16.03 -6.82
N ILE A 228 0.76 -15.74 -8.10
CA ILE A 228 -0.29 -14.81 -8.52
C ILE A 228 -1.64 -15.24 -7.94
N GLU A 229 -2.05 -16.48 -8.13
CA GLU A 229 -3.33 -16.99 -7.60
C GLU A 229 -3.38 -16.97 -6.07
N LYS A 230 -2.28 -17.32 -5.40
CA LYS A 230 -2.20 -17.21 -3.94
C LYS A 230 -2.40 -15.78 -3.46
N THR A 231 -1.72 -14.82 -4.06
CA THR A 231 -1.82 -13.40 -3.70
C THR A 231 -3.20 -12.83 -4.01
N LYS A 232 -3.78 -13.22 -5.14
CA LYS A 232 -5.15 -12.89 -5.51
C LYS A 232 -6.16 -13.34 -4.45
N CYS A 233 -6.07 -14.61 -3.99
CA CYS A 233 -6.91 -15.12 -2.91
C CYS A 233 -6.83 -14.25 -1.65
N VAL A 234 -5.64 -13.78 -1.25
CA VAL A 234 -5.48 -12.90 -0.08
C VAL A 234 -6.28 -11.60 -0.24
N PHE A 235 -6.24 -10.98 -1.42
CA PHE A 235 -7.02 -9.77 -1.69
C PHE A 235 -8.52 -10.05 -1.73
N GLU A 236 -8.95 -11.13 -2.36
CA GLU A 236 -10.36 -11.54 -2.43
C GLU A 236 -10.92 -11.83 -1.03
N GLU A 237 -10.20 -12.56 -0.19
CA GLU A 237 -10.56 -12.83 1.21
C GLU A 237 -10.62 -11.55 2.06
N SER A 238 -9.82 -10.53 1.72
CA SER A 238 -9.86 -9.21 2.35
C SER A 238 -11.04 -8.36 1.91
N GLY A 239 -11.80 -8.80 0.90
CA GLY A 239 -12.97 -8.13 0.36
C GLY A 239 -12.67 -7.18 -0.82
N ALA A 240 -11.55 -7.33 -1.52
CA ALA A 240 -11.28 -6.58 -2.74
C ALA A 240 -12.41 -6.79 -3.76
N HIS A 241 -12.85 -5.70 -4.39
CA HIS A 241 -13.85 -5.78 -5.45
C HIS A 241 -13.28 -6.36 -6.74
N TYR A 242 -11.99 -6.11 -6.98
CA TYR A 242 -11.22 -6.57 -8.11
C TYR A 242 -9.75 -6.76 -7.74
N THR A 243 -9.07 -7.55 -8.54
CA THR A 243 -7.61 -7.66 -8.54
C THR A 243 -7.09 -7.43 -9.96
N ILE A 244 -5.89 -6.90 -10.08
CA ILE A 244 -5.14 -6.77 -11.32
C ILE A 244 -3.76 -7.38 -11.12
N GLU A 245 -3.23 -8.04 -12.15
CA GLU A 245 -1.87 -8.58 -12.06
C GLU A 245 -0.85 -7.44 -12.09
N THR A 246 -1.03 -6.49 -13.01
CA THR A 246 -0.16 -5.30 -13.14
C THR A 246 -0.98 -4.03 -13.34
N MET A 247 -0.34 -2.89 -13.19
CA MET A 247 -0.98 -1.59 -13.42
C MET A 247 -1.45 -1.38 -14.87
N GLU A 248 -0.93 -2.15 -15.84
CA GLU A 248 -1.34 -2.09 -17.24
C GLU A 248 -2.83 -2.44 -17.43
N GLU A 249 -3.39 -3.27 -16.57
CA GLU A 249 -4.79 -3.70 -16.63
C GLU A 249 -5.79 -2.66 -16.09
N LEU A 250 -5.30 -1.68 -15.32
CA LEU A 250 -6.18 -0.74 -14.61
C LEU A 250 -7.09 0.08 -15.55
N PRO A 251 -6.66 0.59 -16.72
CA PRO A 251 -7.54 1.32 -17.63
C PRO A 251 -8.73 0.47 -18.11
N ALA A 252 -8.50 -0.79 -18.47
CA ALA A 252 -9.54 -1.72 -18.89
C ALA A 252 -10.51 -2.08 -17.75
N LEU A 253 -9.98 -2.23 -16.53
CA LEU A 253 -10.80 -2.44 -15.34
C LEU A 253 -11.70 -1.21 -15.08
N ILE A 254 -11.20 0.01 -15.22
CA ILE A 254 -11.99 1.23 -15.04
C ILE A 254 -13.16 1.28 -16.03
N GLU A 255 -12.96 0.87 -17.28
CA GLU A 255 -14.06 0.78 -18.25
C GLU A 255 -15.11 -0.26 -17.83
N THR A 256 -14.67 -1.39 -17.26
CA THR A 256 -15.57 -2.40 -16.71
C THR A 256 -16.40 -1.83 -15.53
N ILE A 257 -15.78 -1.09 -14.63
CA ILE A 257 -16.46 -0.43 -13.51
C ILE A 257 -17.44 0.63 -14.02
N ASN A 258 -17.05 1.43 -15.02
CA ASN A 258 -17.90 2.43 -15.64
C ASN A 258 -19.16 1.81 -16.28
N ALA A 259 -19.02 0.67 -16.97
CA ALA A 259 -20.13 -0.07 -17.54
C ALA A 259 -21.10 -0.54 -16.44
N ARG A 260 -20.58 -1.10 -15.33
CA ARG A 260 -21.37 -1.53 -14.17
C ARG A 260 -22.14 -0.36 -13.53
N LEU A 261 -21.48 0.79 -13.28
CA LEU A 261 -22.11 1.99 -12.72
C LEU A 261 -23.26 2.51 -13.60
N ASN A 262 -23.17 2.36 -14.91
CA ASN A 262 -24.23 2.78 -15.84
C ASN A 262 -25.40 1.78 -15.85
N MET A 263 -25.15 0.49 -15.68
CA MET A 263 -26.20 -0.55 -15.55
C MET A 263 -26.99 -0.38 -14.26
N ASP A 264 -26.31 -0.18 -13.11
CA ASP A 264 -26.94 0.01 -11.80
C ASP A 264 -27.87 1.23 -11.83
N ARG A 265 -27.43 2.35 -12.43
CA ARG A 265 -28.25 3.55 -12.59
C ARG A 265 -29.52 3.34 -13.41
N GLN A 266 -29.48 2.49 -14.45
CA GLN A 266 -30.66 2.18 -15.25
C GLN A 266 -31.69 1.34 -14.48
N LEU A 267 -31.25 0.59 -13.49
CA LEU A 267 -32.14 -0.21 -12.63
C LEU A 267 -32.80 0.63 -11.52
N GLU A 268 -32.13 1.69 -11.04
CA GLU A 268 -32.68 2.62 -10.03
C GLU A 268 -33.82 3.52 -10.55
N TYR A 269 -33.94 3.67 -11.89
CA TYR A 269 -34.98 4.48 -12.55
C TYR A 269 -36.12 3.66 -13.17
N LYS A 270 -36.19 2.36 -12.92
CA LYS A 270 -37.29 1.48 -13.28
C LYS A 270 -38.11 1.10 -12.05
#